data_66cd75fced9e47d17cf01645b2e9ff3b
#
_entry.id   66cd75fced9e47d17cf01645b2e9ff3b
#
_cell.length_a   1.000
_cell.length_b   1.000
_cell.length_c   1.000
_cell.angle_alpha   90.00
_cell.angle_beta   90.00
_cell.angle_gamma   90.00
#
_symmetry.space_group_name_H-M   'P 1'
#
loop_
_entity.id
_entity.type
_entity.pdbx_description
1 polymer ?
#
loop_
_entity_poly.entity_id
_entity_poly.type
_entity_poly.pdbx_seq_one_letter_code
_entity_poly.pdbx_strand_id
1 'polypeptide(L)'
;MAKKKVFLSYRRDDAAGFVHALHNRLVEYLPEDRVFMDVHGIDTGTDYVRTLEAALDQCGVLLVLIGKRWAGGGEKGQSRLQDPRDWVRSEVETALRRGIKVIPVLLDGATMPAESSLPDALRPLLRVNACEVRTSRIDADLWDLMGSVMRSLGERWPPAAPGGAIYALASGSYAFLAGAAVLLLLIASLFETASAAAALGIGLLVLNALIVLRLPLHPIIHRLTRQRALHVGATLHLLAFGIIVLGDTSLDGAVVFLFGLVPAALLFLAAFAMERRVQSAPSPVRSAQ
;
A
#
# COMPACT_ATOMS: atom_id res chain seq x y z
N MET A 1 -3.80 -1.44 26.11
CA MET A 1 -2.84 -2.44 25.64
C MET A 1 -1.86 -1.78 24.69
N ALA A 2 -0.55 -1.95 24.89
CA ALA A 2 0.45 -1.44 23.95
C ALA A 2 0.25 -2.10 22.58
N LYS A 3 0.39 -1.32 21.50
CA LYS A 3 0.25 -1.84 20.14
C LYS A 3 1.42 -2.75 19.83
N LYS A 4 1.13 -3.95 19.37
CA LYS A 4 2.16 -4.95 19.01
C LYS A 4 3.01 -4.49 17.81
N LYS A 5 4.29 -4.84 17.84
CA LYS A 5 5.30 -4.44 16.85
C LYS A 5 5.60 -5.56 15.85
N VAL A 6 6.21 -5.19 14.72
CA VAL A 6 6.76 -6.09 13.70
C VAL A 6 8.26 -6.13 13.85
N PHE A 7 8.84 -7.33 13.87
CA PHE A 7 10.28 -7.51 13.89
C PHE A 7 10.74 -8.15 12.55
N LEU A 8 11.75 -7.56 11.90
CA LEU A 8 12.34 -8.06 10.67
C LEU A 8 13.66 -8.77 10.99
N SER A 9 13.66 -10.11 10.89
CA SER A 9 14.86 -10.94 11.04
C SER A 9 15.41 -11.27 9.65
N TYR A 10 16.65 -10.88 9.37
CA TYR A 10 17.26 -11.06 8.05
C TYR A 10 18.77 -11.13 8.10
N ARG A 11 19.40 -11.60 7.02
CA ARG A 11 20.83 -11.51 6.81
C ARG A 11 21.17 -10.36 5.87
N ARG A 12 22.06 -9.47 6.31
CA ARG A 12 22.45 -8.29 5.51
C ARG A 12 23.03 -8.67 4.16
N ASP A 13 23.83 -9.73 4.11
CA ASP A 13 24.48 -10.23 2.90
C ASP A 13 23.53 -10.99 1.95
N ASP A 14 22.30 -11.23 2.34
CA ASP A 14 21.33 -12.04 1.58
C ASP A 14 20.02 -11.30 1.24
N ALA A 15 19.58 -10.38 2.09
CA ALA A 15 18.24 -9.78 1.99
C ALA A 15 18.20 -8.24 2.09
N ALA A 16 19.33 -7.53 2.08
CA ALA A 16 19.39 -6.08 2.35
C ALA A 16 18.43 -5.24 1.46
N GLY A 17 18.38 -5.52 0.15
CA GLY A 17 17.49 -4.79 -0.76
C GLY A 17 16.00 -5.00 -0.45
N PHE A 18 15.62 -6.23 -0.13
CA PHE A 18 14.24 -6.57 0.22
C PHE A 18 13.81 -6.00 1.57
N VAL A 19 14.70 -6.01 2.56
CA VAL A 19 14.37 -5.51 3.89
C VAL A 19 14.04 -4.02 3.85
N HIS A 20 14.76 -3.23 3.09
CA HIS A 20 14.45 -1.80 2.93
C HIS A 20 13.13 -1.57 2.20
N ALA A 21 12.85 -2.31 1.12
CA ALA A 21 11.57 -2.23 0.42
C ALA A 21 10.40 -2.61 1.32
N LEU A 22 10.55 -3.68 2.09
CA LEU A 22 9.55 -4.15 3.04
C LEU A 22 9.36 -3.16 4.20
N HIS A 23 10.45 -2.64 4.77
CA HIS A 23 10.38 -1.63 5.81
C HIS A 23 9.62 -0.38 5.34
N ASN A 24 9.99 0.17 4.19
CA ASN A 24 9.31 1.33 3.60
C ASN A 24 7.81 1.06 3.41
N ARG A 25 7.45 -0.15 2.98
CA ARG A 25 6.05 -0.53 2.81
C ARG A 25 5.32 -0.66 4.16
N LEU A 26 5.98 -1.19 5.19
CA LEU A 26 5.42 -1.31 6.53
C LEU A 26 5.14 0.06 7.15
N VAL A 27 6.08 1.01 7.04
CA VAL A 27 5.92 2.35 7.63
C VAL A 27 4.91 3.24 6.89
N GLU A 28 4.47 2.86 5.69
CA GLU A 28 3.31 3.51 5.04
C GLU A 28 2.00 3.26 5.81
N TYR A 29 1.91 2.17 6.57
CA TYR A 29 0.69 1.73 7.25
C TYR A 29 0.82 1.62 8.77
N LEU A 30 2.04 1.52 9.27
CA LEU A 30 2.35 1.45 10.70
C LEU A 30 3.27 2.61 11.09
N PRO A 31 3.11 3.17 12.28
CA PRO A 31 4.11 4.08 12.85
C PRO A 31 5.52 3.44 12.85
N GLU A 32 6.55 4.22 12.56
CA GLU A 32 7.93 3.74 12.41
C GLU A 32 8.42 3.03 13.69
N ASP A 33 8.04 3.52 14.86
CA ASP A 33 8.35 2.92 16.18
C ASP A 33 7.71 1.53 16.39
N ARG A 34 6.84 1.10 15.47
CA ARG A 34 6.25 -0.24 15.47
C ARG A 34 6.97 -1.22 14.55
N VAL A 35 7.96 -0.80 13.79
CA VAL A 35 8.72 -1.65 12.86
C VAL A 35 10.16 -1.71 13.32
N PHE A 36 10.58 -2.86 13.82
CA PHE A 36 11.97 -3.12 14.17
C PHE A 36 12.71 -3.77 13.01
N MET A 37 13.75 -3.12 12.59
CA MET A 37 14.67 -3.60 11.58
C MET A 37 16.06 -3.53 12.16
N ASP A 38 16.68 -4.70 12.38
CA ASP A 38 18.06 -4.82 12.82
C ASP A 38 18.38 -4.29 14.24
N VAL A 39 18.54 -5.20 15.16
CA VAL A 39 19.03 -4.93 16.53
C VAL A 39 20.55 -4.69 16.52
N HIS A 40 21.22 -4.81 15.36
CA HIS A 40 22.68 -4.67 15.24
C HIS A 40 23.20 -3.22 15.32
N GLY A 41 22.29 -2.23 15.39
CA GLY A 41 22.61 -0.83 15.68
C GLY A 41 22.66 -0.51 17.19
N ILE A 42 22.73 -1.53 18.05
CA ILE A 42 22.80 -1.34 19.50
C ILE A 42 24.15 -0.74 19.87
N ASP A 43 24.11 0.28 20.72
CA ASP A 43 25.28 0.97 21.23
C ASP A 43 26.32 0.00 21.81
N THR A 44 27.57 0.26 21.48
CA THR A 44 28.73 -0.51 21.97
C THR A 44 28.67 -0.61 23.50
N GLY A 45 28.64 -1.85 24.05
CA GLY A 45 28.57 -2.09 25.48
C GLY A 45 27.19 -2.48 26.03
N THR A 46 26.16 -2.54 25.18
CA THR A 46 24.83 -2.99 25.61
C THR A 46 24.72 -4.52 25.56
N ASP A 47 24.04 -5.12 26.52
CA ASP A 47 23.73 -6.55 26.50
C ASP A 47 22.71 -6.85 25.40
N TYR A 48 23.20 -7.41 24.29
CA TYR A 48 22.40 -7.76 23.12
C TYR A 48 21.23 -8.69 23.47
N VAL A 49 21.46 -9.69 24.32
CA VAL A 49 20.41 -10.67 24.65
C VAL A 49 19.24 -9.97 25.33
N ARG A 50 19.51 -9.09 26.27
CA ARG A 50 18.46 -8.30 26.93
C ARG A 50 17.74 -7.37 25.99
N THR A 51 18.44 -6.76 25.04
CA THR A 51 17.83 -5.86 24.07
C THR A 51 16.94 -6.62 23.09
N LEU A 52 17.40 -7.76 22.60
CA LEU A 52 16.60 -8.66 21.76
C LEU A 52 15.35 -9.13 22.52
N GLU A 53 15.50 -9.55 23.77
CA GLU A 53 14.38 -9.97 24.60
C GLU A 53 13.36 -8.87 24.80
N ALA A 54 13.79 -7.65 25.10
CA ALA A 54 12.92 -6.50 25.27
C ALA A 54 12.19 -6.10 23.96
N ALA A 55 12.86 -6.22 22.80
CA ALA A 55 12.25 -6.00 21.49
C ALA A 55 11.19 -7.06 21.19
N LEU A 56 11.49 -8.33 21.46
CA LEU A 56 10.57 -9.44 21.23
C LEU A 56 9.37 -9.43 22.20
N ASP A 57 9.50 -8.90 23.41
CA ASP A 57 8.38 -8.75 24.36
C ASP A 57 7.25 -7.87 23.81
N GLN A 58 7.59 -6.90 22.97
CA GLN A 58 6.64 -6.01 22.31
C GLN A 58 6.21 -6.52 20.93
N CYS A 59 6.82 -7.62 20.46
CA CYS A 59 6.60 -8.14 19.12
C CYS A 59 5.28 -8.90 19.01
N GLY A 60 4.50 -8.60 17.98
CA GLY A 60 3.30 -9.35 17.62
C GLY A 60 3.53 -10.32 16.49
N VAL A 61 4.52 -10.03 15.64
CA VAL A 61 4.89 -10.87 14.50
C VAL A 61 6.36 -10.68 14.16
N LEU A 62 7.06 -11.80 13.95
CA LEU A 62 8.42 -11.85 13.43
C LEU A 62 8.35 -12.25 11.94
N LEU A 63 8.95 -11.45 11.06
CA LEU A 63 9.15 -11.79 9.65
C LEU A 63 10.58 -12.30 9.47
N VAL A 64 10.72 -13.55 9.04
CA VAL A 64 12.02 -14.16 8.75
C VAL A 64 12.27 -14.08 7.25
N LEU A 65 13.14 -13.16 6.81
CA LEU A 65 13.47 -12.99 5.41
C LEU A 65 14.52 -14.02 4.99
N ILE A 66 14.08 -14.98 4.20
CA ILE A 66 14.86 -16.15 3.77
C ILE A 66 15.28 -15.95 2.30
N GLY A 67 16.51 -15.56 2.09
CA GLY A 67 17.14 -15.57 0.78
C GLY A 67 17.90 -16.88 0.52
N LYS A 68 18.56 -16.95 -0.62
CA LYS A 68 19.24 -18.18 -1.07
C LYS A 68 20.43 -18.59 -0.18
N ARG A 69 20.99 -17.65 0.60
CA ARG A 69 22.13 -17.88 1.49
C ARG A 69 21.77 -17.88 2.97
N TRP A 70 20.48 -17.84 3.29
CA TRP A 70 20.00 -17.69 4.67
C TRP A 70 20.53 -18.79 5.62
N ALA A 71 20.53 -20.04 5.19
CA ALA A 71 21.02 -21.18 5.98
C ALA A 71 22.49 -21.49 5.73
N GLY A 72 23.05 -21.07 4.59
CA GLY A 72 24.39 -21.44 4.13
C GLY A 72 25.43 -20.33 4.29
N GLY A 73 26.69 -20.64 3.96
CA GLY A 73 27.78 -19.66 3.82
C GLY A 73 28.64 -19.44 5.07
N GLY A 74 28.60 -20.34 6.05
CA GLY A 74 29.59 -20.36 7.14
C GLY A 74 31.00 -20.73 6.63
N GLU A 75 32.04 -20.29 7.30
CA GLU A 75 33.41 -20.77 7.09
C GLU A 75 33.41 -22.30 7.16
N LYS A 76 33.96 -22.98 6.14
CA LYS A 76 33.99 -24.44 5.99
C LYS A 76 32.70 -25.16 5.53
N GLY A 77 31.75 -24.46 4.89
CA GLY A 77 30.57 -25.13 4.31
C GLY A 77 29.50 -25.59 5.32
N GLN A 78 29.64 -25.25 6.58
CA GLN A 78 28.64 -25.54 7.61
C GLN A 78 27.50 -24.49 7.57
N SER A 79 26.29 -24.93 7.92
CA SER A 79 25.17 -24.01 8.08
C SER A 79 25.45 -22.99 9.19
N ARG A 80 25.34 -21.71 8.91
CA ARG A 80 25.48 -20.63 9.92
C ARG A 80 24.50 -20.83 11.07
N LEU A 81 23.35 -21.44 10.80
CA LEU A 81 22.32 -21.72 11.80
C LEU A 81 22.76 -22.77 12.84
N GLN A 82 23.83 -23.53 12.57
CA GLN A 82 24.39 -24.46 13.56
C GLN A 82 25.24 -23.75 14.63
N ASP A 83 25.72 -22.53 14.37
CA ASP A 83 26.43 -21.75 15.39
C ASP A 83 25.41 -21.19 16.40
N PRO A 84 25.52 -21.54 17.70
CA PRO A 84 24.64 -20.98 18.74
C PRO A 84 24.77 -19.47 18.92
N ARG A 85 25.86 -18.85 18.42
CA ARG A 85 26.11 -17.42 18.48
C ARG A 85 25.54 -16.67 17.27
N ASP A 86 24.95 -17.38 16.32
CA ASP A 86 24.32 -16.74 15.15
C ASP A 86 23.10 -15.94 15.58
N TRP A 87 23.11 -14.66 15.24
CA TRP A 87 22.07 -13.71 15.64
C TRP A 87 20.69 -14.06 15.08
N VAL A 88 20.61 -14.37 13.79
CA VAL A 88 19.35 -14.73 13.12
C VAL A 88 18.77 -16.00 13.72
N ARG A 89 19.62 -16.98 14.05
CA ARG A 89 19.20 -18.15 14.81
C ARG A 89 18.59 -17.77 16.15
N SER A 90 19.28 -16.93 16.94
CA SER A 90 18.81 -16.52 18.28
C SER A 90 17.48 -15.78 18.25
N GLU A 91 17.28 -14.91 17.24
CA GLU A 91 16.01 -14.18 17.02
C GLU A 91 14.85 -15.14 16.75
N VAL A 92 15.02 -16.03 15.77
CA VAL A 92 13.97 -16.98 15.36
C VAL A 92 13.68 -18.00 16.47
N GLU A 93 14.72 -18.55 17.10
CA GLU A 93 14.58 -19.49 18.22
C GLU A 93 13.81 -18.87 19.39
N THR A 94 14.18 -17.64 19.76
CA THR A 94 13.50 -16.94 20.86
C THR A 94 12.05 -16.63 20.53
N ALA A 95 11.74 -16.20 19.28
CA ALA A 95 10.39 -15.94 18.85
C ALA A 95 9.53 -17.23 18.88
N LEU A 96 10.06 -18.33 18.36
CA LEU A 96 9.36 -19.64 18.38
C LEU A 96 9.11 -20.12 19.81
N ARG A 97 10.11 -20.04 20.67
CA ARG A 97 9.99 -20.43 22.10
C ARG A 97 8.96 -19.61 22.85
N ARG A 98 8.81 -18.33 22.53
CA ARG A 98 7.84 -17.41 23.16
C ARG A 98 6.45 -17.46 22.53
N GLY A 99 6.25 -18.28 21.49
CA GLY A 99 4.97 -18.37 20.78
C GLY A 99 4.60 -17.11 20.00
N ILE A 100 5.59 -16.27 19.66
CA ILE A 100 5.40 -15.12 18.78
C ILE A 100 5.08 -15.66 17.38
N LYS A 101 4.13 -15.04 16.70
CA LYS A 101 3.80 -15.45 15.34
C LYS A 101 4.98 -15.20 14.41
N VAL A 102 5.51 -16.27 13.82
CA VAL A 102 6.60 -16.23 12.85
C VAL A 102 6.04 -16.40 11.45
N ILE A 103 6.44 -15.56 10.50
CA ILE A 103 6.09 -15.67 9.08
C ILE A 103 7.40 -15.77 8.28
N PRO A 104 7.73 -16.94 7.72
CA PRO A 104 8.83 -17.07 6.77
C PRO A 104 8.49 -16.36 5.47
N VAL A 105 9.42 -15.54 4.97
CA VAL A 105 9.29 -14.80 3.71
C VAL A 105 10.40 -15.25 2.77
N LEU A 106 10.04 -16.01 1.74
CA LEU A 106 10.96 -16.53 0.74
C LEU A 106 11.22 -15.50 -0.35
N LEU A 107 12.49 -15.16 -0.59
CA LEU A 107 12.90 -14.10 -1.49
C LEU A 107 13.41 -14.68 -2.83
N ASP A 108 12.82 -14.20 -3.93
CA ASP A 108 13.26 -14.52 -5.32
C ASP A 108 13.57 -16.00 -5.57
N GLY A 109 12.59 -16.86 -5.28
CA GLY A 109 12.71 -18.29 -5.48
C GLY A 109 13.64 -18.99 -4.48
N ALA A 110 13.93 -18.37 -3.34
CA ALA A 110 14.50 -19.07 -2.20
C ALA A 110 13.52 -20.13 -1.69
N THR A 111 14.05 -21.19 -1.14
CA THR A 111 13.26 -22.30 -0.59
C THR A 111 13.46 -22.40 0.92
N MET A 112 12.50 -23.02 1.59
CA MET A 112 12.68 -23.36 3.00
C MET A 112 13.91 -24.27 3.16
N PRO A 113 14.74 -24.04 4.18
CA PRO A 113 15.93 -24.88 4.41
C PRO A 113 15.52 -26.33 4.70
N ALA A 114 16.40 -27.25 4.30
CA ALA A 114 16.20 -28.67 4.60
C ALA A 114 16.22 -28.91 6.11
N GLU A 115 15.40 -29.84 6.61
CA GLU A 115 15.34 -30.15 8.05
C GLU A 115 16.70 -30.51 8.63
N SER A 116 17.53 -31.23 7.88
CA SER A 116 18.89 -31.62 8.26
C SER A 116 19.85 -30.44 8.44
N SER A 117 19.55 -29.29 7.85
CA SER A 117 20.37 -28.07 7.98
C SER A 117 19.96 -27.20 9.17
N LEU A 118 18.84 -27.50 9.81
CA LEU A 118 18.29 -26.73 10.93
C LEU A 118 18.63 -27.38 12.28
N PRO A 119 19.03 -26.60 13.29
CA PRO A 119 19.03 -27.09 14.65
C PRO A 119 17.60 -27.39 15.13
N ASP A 120 17.45 -28.29 16.10
CA ASP A 120 16.15 -28.76 16.59
C ASP A 120 15.21 -27.62 16.99
N ALA A 121 15.77 -26.60 17.61
CA ALA A 121 15.01 -25.40 18.05
C ALA A 121 14.38 -24.62 16.90
N LEU A 122 14.90 -24.71 15.67
CA LEU A 122 14.36 -24.06 14.49
C LEU A 122 13.45 -24.95 13.63
N ARG A 123 13.38 -26.25 13.88
CA ARG A 123 12.49 -27.15 13.12
C ARG A 123 11.02 -26.75 13.10
N PRO A 124 10.45 -26.15 14.18
CA PRO A 124 9.07 -25.66 14.13
C PRO A 124 8.80 -24.67 12.99
N LEU A 125 9.83 -23.94 12.48
CA LEU A 125 9.72 -23.04 11.34
C LEU A 125 9.23 -23.75 10.07
N LEU A 126 9.57 -25.04 9.89
CA LEU A 126 9.15 -25.85 8.73
C LEU A 126 7.64 -26.17 8.71
N ARG A 127 6.96 -26.02 9.84
CA ARG A 127 5.53 -26.24 9.97
C ARG A 127 4.68 -25.00 9.67
N VAL A 128 5.34 -23.86 9.45
CA VAL A 128 4.67 -22.59 9.21
C VAL A 128 4.59 -22.35 7.70
N ASN A 129 3.41 -21.94 7.21
CA ASN A 129 3.25 -21.55 5.82
C ASN A 129 4.10 -20.31 5.52
N ALA A 130 4.97 -20.42 4.53
CA ALA A 130 5.80 -19.33 4.05
C ALA A 130 5.04 -18.45 3.04
N CYS A 131 5.41 -17.18 2.97
CA CYS A 131 5.00 -16.25 1.94
C CYS A 131 6.17 -16.08 0.96
N GLU A 132 5.91 -16.03 -0.35
CA GLU A 132 6.93 -15.74 -1.35
C GLU A 132 6.87 -14.27 -1.75
N VAL A 133 8.03 -13.61 -1.86
CA VAL A 133 8.16 -12.24 -2.38
C VAL A 133 9.18 -12.24 -3.51
N ARG A 134 8.72 -11.86 -4.71
CA ARG A 134 9.51 -11.86 -5.94
C ARG A 134 9.73 -10.44 -6.44
N THR A 135 10.95 -10.13 -6.86
CA THR A 135 11.27 -8.83 -7.47
C THR A 135 10.35 -8.50 -8.65
N SER A 136 10.01 -9.50 -9.48
CA SER A 136 9.13 -9.32 -10.65
C SER A 136 7.67 -8.96 -10.31
N ARG A 137 7.23 -9.22 -9.07
CA ARG A 137 5.86 -8.97 -8.59
C ARG A 137 5.84 -8.30 -7.22
N ILE A 138 6.87 -7.56 -6.88
CA ILE A 138 7.13 -7.07 -5.52
C ILE A 138 5.93 -6.34 -4.91
N ASP A 139 5.24 -5.48 -5.65
CA ASP A 139 4.08 -4.75 -5.13
C ASP A 139 2.91 -5.66 -4.77
N ALA A 140 2.62 -6.67 -5.60
CA ALA A 140 1.53 -7.61 -5.34
C ALA A 140 1.87 -8.54 -4.17
N ASP A 141 3.08 -9.10 -4.18
CA ASP A 141 3.53 -10.06 -3.15
C ASP A 141 3.68 -9.35 -1.78
N LEU A 142 4.19 -8.11 -1.74
CA LEU A 142 4.22 -7.29 -0.51
C LEU A 142 2.82 -6.92 -0.04
N TRP A 143 1.86 -6.66 -0.94
CA TRP A 143 0.48 -6.40 -0.55
C TRP A 143 -0.14 -7.59 0.18
N ASP A 144 0.08 -8.81 -0.31
CA ASP A 144 -0.42 -10.04 0.31
C ASP A 144 0.25 -10.32 1.67
N LEU A 145 1.58 -10.08 1.75
CA LEU A 145 2.33 -10.17 2.99
C LEU A 145 1.81 -9.17 4.02
N MET A 146 1.58 -7.91 3.61
CA MET A 146 1.01 -6.87 4.49
C MET A 146 -0.34 -7.29 5.07
N GLY A 147 -1.20 -7.92 4.25
CA GLY A 147 -2.46 -8.48 4.74
C GLY A 147 -2.26 -9.50 5.86
N SER A 148 -1.26 -10.35 5.76
CA SER A 148 -0.93 -11.36 6.76
C SER A 148 -0.34 -10.74 8.04
N VAL A 149 0.53 -9.73 7.89
CA VAL A 149 1.10 -8.96 9.01
C VAL A 149 0.00 -8.22 9.77
N MET A 150 -0.84 -7.45 9.09
CA MET A 150 -1.89 -6.64 9.73
C MET A 150 -2.90 -7.51 10.48
N ARG A 151 -3.34 -8.63 9.88
CA ARG A 151 -4.20 -9.61 10.60
C ARG A 151 -3.52 -10.17 11.86
N SER A 152 -2.21 -10.40 11.80
CA SER A 152 -1.45 -10.90 12.95
C SER A 152 -1.34 -9.88 14.09
N LEU A 153 -1.33 -8.60 13.75
CA LEU A 153 -1.34 -7.50 14.71
C LEU A 153 -2.73 -7.15 15.25
N GLY A 154 -3.79 -7.76 14.68
CA GLY A 154 -5.19 -7.40 14.99
C GLY A 154 -5.63 -6.09 14.33
N GLU A 155 -4.90 -5.64 13.32
CA GLU A 155 -5.20 -4.44 12.55
C GLU A 155 -6.11 -4.76 11.35
N ARG A 156 -6.94 -3.81 10.96
CA ARG A 156 -7.81 -3.97 9.79
C ARG A 156 -7.00 -3.91 8.49
N TRP A 157 -7.24 -4.88 7.61
CA TRP A 157 -6.66 -4.89 6.27
C TRP A 157 -7.70 -5.22 5.20
N PRO A 158 -7.73 -4.54 4.06
CA PRO A 158 -6.93 -3.35 3.77
C PRO A 158 -7.29 -2.19 4.71
N PRO A 159 -6.36 -1.27 5.00
CA PRO A 159 -6.66 -0.09 5.80
C PRO A 159 -7.72 0.73 5.10
N ALA A 160 -8.51 1.48 5.88
CA ALA A 160 -9.35 2.51 5.30
C ALA A 160 -8.45 3.47 4.51
N ALA A 161 -8.62 3.52 3.19
CA ALA A 161 -7.72 4.32 2.36
C ALA A 161 -7.70 5.77 2.85
N PRO A 162 -6.50 6.39 3.01
CA PRO A 162 -6.40 7.78 3.40
C PRO A 162 -7.29 8.64 2.50
N GLY A 163 -8.16 9.44 3.08
CA GLY A 163 -9.12 10.25 2.32
C GLY A 163 -10.29 9.46 1.70
N GLY A 164 -10.50 8.19 2.09
CA GLY A 164 -11.60 7.37 1.53
C GLY A 164 -12.98 8.01 1.66
N ALA A 165 -13.26 8.67 2.78
CA ALA A 165 -14.51 9.41 2.97
C ALA A 165 -14.60 10.63 2.03
N ILE A 166 -13.49 11.38 1.88
CA ILE A 166 -13.43 12.54 0.97
C ILE A 166 -13.63 12.07 -0.47
N TYR A 167 -12.96 10.97 -0.86
CA TYR A 167 -13.13 10.38 -2.18
C TYR A 167 -14.57 9.91 -2.42
N ALA A 168 -15.19 9.24 -1.46
CA ALA A 168 -16.57 8.76 -1.58
C ALA A 168 -17.56 9.91 -1.72
N LEU A 169 -17.40 10.98 -0.94
CA LEU A 169 -18.22 12.20 -1.05
C LEU A 169 -18.03 12.87 -2.41
N ALA A 170 -16.77 13.09 -2.83
CA ALA A 170 -16.48 13.76 -4.09
C ALA A 170 -16.96 12.94 -5.31
N SER A 171 -16.70 11.63 -5.32
CA SER A 171 -17.13 10.75 -6.41
C SER A 171 -18.64 10.58 -6.45
N GLY A 172 -19.31 10.51 -5.28
CA GLY A 172 -20.76 10.43 -5.21
C GLY A 172 -21.43 11.71 -5.68
N SER A 173 -20.97 12.89 -5.22
CA SER A 173 -21.47 14.19 -5.67
C SER A 173 -21.23 14.38 -7.18
N TYR A 174 -20.06 14.00 -7.67
CA TYR A 174 -19.74 14.03 -9.09
C TYR A 174 -20.68 13.14 -9.89
N ALA A 175 -20.89 11.88 -9.48
CA ALA A 175 -21.77 10.94 -10.17
C ALA A 175 -23.21 11.47 -10.27
N PHE A 176 -23.72 12.10 -9.20
CA PHE A 176 -25.03 12.72 -9.19
C PHE A 176 -25.12 13.88 -10.18
N LEU A 177 -24.18 14.83 -10.14
CA LEU A 177 -24.19 16.00 -11.02
C LEU A 177 -23.94 15.63 -12.49
N ALA A 178 -23.02 14.72 -12.76
CA ALA A 178 -22.75 14.23 -14.09
C ALA A 178 -23.95 13.46 -14.66
N GLY A 179 -24.61 12.63 -13.85
CA GLY A 179 -25.81 11.91 -14.22
C GLY A 179 -26.97 12.85 -14.53
N ALA A 180 -27.16 13.90 -13.73
CA ALA A 180 -28.16 14.94 -13.99
C ALA A 180 -27.87 15.70 -15.29
N ALA A 181 -26.61 16.06 -15.55
CA ALA A 181 -26.21 16.72 -16.81
C ALA A 181 -26.46 15.81 -18.03
N VAL A 182 -26.13 14.54 -17.95
CA VAL A 182 -26.41 13.56 -19.03
C VAL A 182 -27.92 13.45 -19.28
N LEU A 183 -28.71 13.36 -18.20
CA LEU A 183 -30.17 13.28 -18.31
C LEU A 183 -30.75 14.53 -18.99
N LEU A 184 -30.32 15.72 -18.60
CA LEU A 184 -30.76 16.99 -19.20
C LEU A 184 -30.41 17.06 -20.70
N LEU A 185 -29.21 16.64 -21.06
CA LEU A 185 -28.75 16.60 -22.45
C LEU A 185 -29.52 15.57 -23.27
N LEU A 186 -29.89 14.43 -22.68
CA LEU A 186 -30.75 13.43 -23.34
C LEU A 186 -32.17 13.99 -23.55
N ILE A 187 -32.73 14.68 -22.56
CA ILE A 187 -34.02 15.35 -22.70
C ILE A 187 -33.96 16.41 -23.84
N ALA A 188 -32.91 17.25 -23.86
CA ALA A 188 -32.69 18.22 -24.92
C ALA A 188 -32.58 17.57 -26.28
N SER A 189 -31.98 16.38 -26.41
CA SER A 189 -31.87 15.65 -27.66
C SER A 189 -33.22 15.14 -28.21
N LEU A 190 -34.20 14.87 -27.33
CA LEU A 190 -35.56 14.49 -27.73
C LEU A 190 -36.32 15.63 -28.39
N PHE A 191 -35.90 16.86 -28.15
CA PHE A 191 -36.48 18.06 -28.80
C PHE A 191 -35.67 18.56 -30.01
N GLU A 192 -34.82 17.70 -30.59
CA GLU A 192 -33.93 18.02 -31.73
C GLU A 192 -33.01 19.23 -31.52
N THR A 193 -32.74 19.58 -30.25
CA THR A 193 -31.89 20.73 -29.89
C THR A 193 -30.45 20.35 -29.65
N ALA A 194 -30.10 19.04 -29.64
CA ALA A 194 -28.76 18.58 -29.33
C ALA A 194 -27.84 18.64 -30.56
N SER A 195 -26.71 19.34 -30.41
CA SER A 195 -25.67 19.41 -31.42
C SER A 195 -24.73 18.20 -31.38
N ALA A 196 -23.94 17.98 -32.46
CA ALA A 196 -22.88 16.97 -32.46
C ALA A 196 -21.83 17.20 -31.29
N ALA A 197 -21.62 18.46 -30.92
CA ALA A 197 -20.77 18.82 -29.79
C ALA A 197 -21.35 18.33 -28.44
N ALA A 198 -22.68 18.41 -28.28
CA ALA A 198 -23.36 17.88 -27.10
C ALA A 198 -23.17 16.36 -26.99
N ALA A 199 -23.32 15.62 -28.10
CA ALA A 199 -23.10 14.17 -28.12
C ALA A 199 -21.67 13.78 -27.75
N LEU A 200 -20.65 14.50 -28.24
CA LEU A 200 -19.24 14.29 -27.90
C LEU A 200 -18.99 14.60 -26.43
N GLY A 201 -19.55 15.70 -25.91
CA GLY A 201 -19.45 16.08 -24.50
C GLY A 201 -20.06 15.02 -23.57
N ILE A 202 -21.22 14.46 -23.90
CA ILE A 202 -21.86 13.35 -23.18
C ILE A 202 -20.90 12.14 -23.09
N GLY A 203 -20.34 11.75 -24.24
CA GLY A 203 -19.40 10.64 -24.31
C GLY A 203 -18.19 10.84 -23.38
N LEU A 204 -17.63 12.05 -23.36
CA LEU A 204 -16.53 12.40 -22.46
C LEU A 204 -16.94 12.42 -20.98
N LEU A 205 -18.15 12.89 -20.65
CA LEU A 205 -18.68 12.85 -19.28
C LEU A 205 -18.87 11.41 -18.78
N VAL A 206 -19.37 10.51 -19.62
CA VAL A 206 -19.51 9.10 -19.30
C VAL A 206 -18.13 8.47 -19.06
N LEU A 207 -17.16 8.69 -19.97
CA LEU A 207 -15.79 8.21 -19.80
C LEU A 207 -15.16 8.73 -18.49
N ASN A 208 -15.39 9.99 -18.19
CA ASN A 208 -14.90 10.61 -16.98
C ASN A 208 -15.53 9.98 -15.72
N ALA A 209 -16.84 9.70 -15.72
CA ALA A 209 -17.50 9.00 -14.62
C ALA A 209 -16.88 7.62 -14.38
N LEU A 210 -16.54 6.87 -15.43
CA LEU A 210 -15.87 5.59 -15.33
C LEU A 210 -14.49 5.71 -14.65
N ILE A 211 -13.74 6.77 -14.97
CA ILE A 211 -12.41 7.04 -14.38
C ILE A 211 -12.54 7.45 -12.91
N VAL A 212 -13.42 8.41 -12.59
CA VAL A 212 -13.60 8.92 -11.21
C VAL A 212 -14.14 7.83 -10.28
N LEU A 213 -15.10 7.04 -10.75
CA LEU A 213 -15.65 5.91 -9.99
C LEU A 213 -14.73 4.69 -9.96
N ARG A 214 -13.66 4.71 -10.75
CA ARG A 214 -12.69 3.60 -10.87
C ARG A 214 -13.35 2.28 -11.21
N LEU A 215 -14.33 2.30 -12.09
CA LEU A 215 -15.01 1.08 -12.53
C LEU A 215 -14.02 0.16 -13.29
N PRO A 216 -14.08 -1.17 -13.07
CA PRO A 216 -13.06 -2.12 -13.53
C PRO A 216 -13.21 -2.49 -15.01
N LEU A 217 -13.45 -1.50 -15.87
CA LEU A 217 -13.65 -1.72 -17.30
C LEU A 217 -12.34 -1.80 -18.09
N HIS A 218 -11.24 -1.27 -17.55
CA HIS A 218 -9.93 -1.32 -18.20
C HIS A 218 -8.79 -1.37 -17.16
N PRO A 219 -7.76 -2.21 -17.37
CA PRO A 219 -6.66 -2.37 -16.41
C PRO A 219 -5.87 -1.07 -16.13
N ILE A 220 -5.83 -0.11 -17.05
CA ILE A 220 -5.18 1.19 -16.86
C ILE A 220 -5.92 2.02 -15.80
N ILE A 221 -7.26 2.01 -15.80
CA ILE A 221 -8.09 2.77 -14.85
C ILE A 221 -7.86 2.25 -13.42
N HIS A 222 -7.71 0.94 -13.25
CA HIS A 222 -7.44 0.32 -11.96
C HIS A 222 -6.08 0.72 -11.36
N ARG A 223 -5.09 1.07 -12.20
CA ARG A 223 -3.75 1.49 -11.75
C ARG A 223 -3.69 2.94 -11.28
N LEU A 224 -4.70 3.74 -11.58
CA LEU A 224 -4.74 5.11 -11.10
C LEU A 224 -4.94 5.15 -9.58
N THR A 225 -4.13 5.92 -8.87
CA THR A 225 -4.41 6.25 -7.48
C THR A 225 -5.70 7.08 -7.38
N ARG A 226 -6.39 7.04 -6.23
CA ARG A 226 -7.62 7.83 -6.03
C ARG A 226 -7.40 9.32 -6.31
N GLN A 227 -6.29 9.86 -5.85
CA GLN A 227 -5.92 11.25 -6.09
C GLN A 227 -5.75 11.54 -7.59
N ARG A 228 -5.00 10.73 -8.33
CA ARG A 228 -4.83 10.89 -9.77
C ARG A 228 -6.15 10.76 -10.54
N ALA A 229 -7.02 9.83 -10.12
CA ALA A 229 -8.35 9.70 -10.72
C ALA A 229 -9.19 10.97 -10.55
N LEU A 230 -9.13 11.65 -9.39
CA LEU A 230 -9.82 12.91 -9.17
C LEU A 230 -9.24 14.05 -10.01
N HIS A 231 -7.91 14.17 -10.11
CA HIS A 231 -7.29 15.21 -10.96
C HIS A 231 -7.61 15.01 -12.44
N VAL A 232 -7.43 13.79 -12.96
CA VAL A 232 -7.77 13.46 -14.35
C VAL A 232 -9.26 13.69 -14.59
N GLY A 233 -10.10 13.29 -13.63
CA GLY A 233 -11.53 13.49 -13.68
C GLY A 233 -11.92 14.96 -13.77
N ALA A 234 -11.35 15.83 -12.95
CA ALA A 234 -11.60 17.27 -12.97
C ALA A 234 -11.22 17.89 -14.33
N THR A 235 -10.03 17.53 -14.84
CA THR A 235 -9.54 18.05 -16.13
C THR A 235 -10.43 17.60 -17.31
N LEU A 236 -10.78 16.31 -17.36
CA LEU A 236 -11.67 15.79 -18.41
C LEU A 236 -13.08 16.39 -18.34
N HIS A 237 -13.57 16.65 -17.12
CA HIS A 237 -14.87 17.28 -16.94
C HIS A 237 -14.90 18.70 -17.52
N LEU A 238 -13.87 19.52 -17.21
CA LEU A 238 -13.75 20.87 -17.77
C LEU A 238 -13.64 20.84 -19.30
N LEU A 239 -12.88 19.88 -19.85
CA LEU A 239 -12.75 19.72 -21.29
C LEU A 239 -14.09 19.35 -21.94
N ALA A 240 -14.80 18.36 -21.37
CA ALA A 240 -16.07 17.90 -21.88
C ALA A 240 -17.12 19.03 -21.88
N PHE A 241 -17.18 19.77 -20.76
CA PHE A 241 -18.13 20.87 -20.65
C PHE A 241 -17.77 22.07 -21.53
N GLY A 242 -16.45 22.36 -21.67
CA GLY A 242 -15.97 23.38 -22.61
C GLY A 242 -16.38 23.10 -24.06
N ILE A 243 -16.31 21.82 -24.49
CA ILE A 243 -16.78 21.42 -25.84
C ILE A 243 -18.30 21.64 -26.00
N ILE A 244 -19.07 21.31 -24.96
CA ILE A 244 -20.54 21.53 -24.99
C ILE A 244 -20.85 23.04 -25.13
N VAL A 245 -20.19 23.88 -24.31
CA VAL A 245 -20.41 25.34 -24.33
C VAL A 245 -19.99 25.96 -25.66
N LEU A 246 -18.90 25.51 -26.28
CA LEU A 246 -18.45 25.98 -27.59
C LEU A 246 -19.40 25.55 -28.72
N GLY A 247 -20.05 24.41 -28.55
CA GLY A 247 -21.01 23.88 -29.52
C GLY A 247 -22.42 24.48 -29.41
N ASP A 248 -22.74 25.00 -28.24
CA ASP A 248 -24.05 25.63 -27.95
C ASP A 248 -23.87 26.85 -27.02
N THR A 249 -23.75 28.01 -27.64
CA THR A 249 -23.57 29.29 -26.95
C THR A 249 -24.86 29.85 -26.32
N SER A 250 -26.00 29.17 -26.49
CA SER A 250 -27.28 29.55 -25.89
C SER A 250 -27.43 29.06 -24.44
N LEU A 251 -26.47 28.27 -23.91
CA LEU A 251 -26.54 27.73 -22.56
C LEU A 251 -26.52 28.84 -21.53
N ASP A 252 -27.47 28.76 -20.57
CA ASP A 252 -27.55 29.67 -19.44
C ASP A 252 -26.29 29.59 -18.59
N GLY A 253 -25.77 30.75 -18.19
CA GLY A 253 -24.58 30.82 -17.30
C GLY A 253 -24.74 30.06 -16.00
N ALA A 254 -25.98 29.94 -15.47
CA ALA A 254 -26.24 29.10 -14.28
C ALA A 254 -26.05 27.61 -14.55
N VAL A 255 -26.43 27.14 -15.73
CA VAL A 255 -26.19 25.74 -16.14
C VAL A 255 -24.70 25.45 -16.29
N VAL A 256 -23.97 26.38 -16.94
CA VAL A 256 -22.51 26.26 -17.08
C VAL A 256 -21.81 26.22 -15.73
N PHE A 257 -22.23 27.08 -14.82
CA PHE A 257 -21.66 27.11 -13.45
C PHE A 257 -21.98 25.82 -12.70
N LEU A 258 -23.25 25.40 -12.64
CA LEU A 258 -23.69 24.27 -11.80
C LEU A 258 -23.17 22.93 -12.30
N PHE A 259 -23.22 22.69 -13.61
CA PHE A 259 -22.85 21.39 -14.19
C PHE A 259 -21.43 21.35 -14.79
N GLY A 260 -20.80 22.49 -15.01
CA GLY A 260 -19.43 22.60 -15.52
C GLY A 260 -18.40 22.86 -14.39
N LEU A 261 -18.50 24.01 -13.75
CA LEU A 261 -17.47 24.46 -12.83
C LEU A 261 -17.56 23.79 -11.46
N VAL A 262 -18.78 23.61 -10.91
CA VAL A 262 -18.96 23.04 -9.56
C VAL A 262 -18.43 21.60 -9.47
N PRO A 263 -18.75 20.67 -10.37
CA PRO A 263 -18.23 19.30 -10.29
C PRO A 263 -16.70 19.24 -10.43
N ALA A 264 -16.12 20.04 -11.31
CA ALA A 264 -14.67 20.10 -11.47
C ALA A 264 -13.98 20.64 -10.21
N ALA A 265 -14.52 21.71 -9.61
CA ALA A 265 -14.01 22.29 -8.37
C ALA A 265 -14.08 21.28 -7.22
N LEU A 266 -15.18 20.53 -7.08
CA LEU A 266 -15.30 19.46 -6.06
C LEU A 266 -14.24 18.38 -6.22
N LEU A 267 -13.95 17.95 -7.45
CA LEU A 267 -12.92 16.94 -7.70
C LEU A 267 -11.52 17.48 -7.39
N PHE A 268 -11.20 18.73 -7.77
CA PHE A 268 -9.92 19.36 -7.45
C PHE A 268 -9.73 19.56 -5.96
N LEU A 269 -10.75 20.07 -5.25
CA LEU A 269 -10.70 20.26 -3.80
C LEU A 269 -10.53 18.94 -3.05
N ALA A 270 -11.18 17.87 -3.49
CA ALA A 270 -11.03 16.55 -2.93
C ALA A 270 -9.62 15.98 -3.16
N ALA A 271 -9.06 16.15 -4.35
CA ALA A 271 -7.70 15.73 -4.67
C ALA A 271 -6.67 16.49 -3.80
N PHE A 272 -6.83 17.81 -3.66
CA PHE A 272 -5.98 18.65 -2.83
C PHE A 272 -6.09 18.32 -1.33
N ALA A 273 -7.30 18.06 -0.83
CA ALA A 273 -7.50 17.63 0.55
C ALA A 273 -6.85 16.27 0.85
N MET A 274 -6.82 15.38 -0.13
CA MET A 274 -6.11 14.11 -0.02
C MET A 274 -4.59 14.31 0.01
N GLU A 275 -4.07 15.21 -0.81
CA GLU A 275 -2.63 15.55 -0.85
C GLU A 275 -2.15 16.10 0.48
N ARG A 276 -2.87 17.09 1.04
CA ARG A 276 -2.56 17.66 2.36
C ARG A 276 -2.54 16.61 3.47
N ARG A 277 -3.44 15.63 3.45
CA ARG A 277 -3.45 14.54 4.44
C ARG A 277 -2.25 13.60 4.32
N VAL A 278 -1.71 13.41 3.12
CA VAL A 278 -0.48 12.65 2.90
C VAL A 278 0.74 13.44 3.41
N GLN A 279 0.77 14.76 3.17
CA GLN A 279 1.86 15.64 3.61
C GLN A 279 1.85 15.92 5.12
N SER A 280 0.68 15.91 5.77
CA SER A 280 0.53 16.11 7.21
C SER A 280 0.70 14.83 8.03
N ALA A 281 0.85 13.68 7.40
CA ALA A 281 1.39 12.52 8.06
C ALA A 281 2.80 12.88 8.57
N PRO A 282 3.15 12.63 9.86
CA PRO A 282 4.44 13.03 10.39
C PRO A 282 5.52 12.48 9.48
N SER A 283 6.31 13.38 8.90
CA SER A 283 7.50 13.02 8.13
C SER A 283 8.39 12.18 9.05
N PRO A 284 8.98 11.07 8.57
CA PRO A 284 10.00 10.40 9.33
C PRO A 284 11.06 11.45 9.66
N VAL A 285 11.24 11.71 10.94
CA VAL A 285 12.25 12.65 11.44
C VAL A 285 13.57 12.22 10.81
N ARG A 286 14.11 13.06 9.95
CA ARG A 286 15.52 13.01 9.59
C ARG A 286 16.29 13.26 10.88
N SER A 287 16.62 12.21 11.60
CA SER A 287 17.73 12.23 12.53
C SER A 287 19.00 12.24 11.66
N ALA A 288 19.32 13.44 11.19
CA ALA A 288 20.63 13.75 10.68
C ALA A 288 21.54 14.01 11.86
N GLN A 289 22.71 13.45 11.75
CA GLN A 289 23.96 13.65 12.46
C GLN A 289 24.23 12.72 13.61
#